data_6836fc41539608c83d2eedd272ac2a81
#
_entry.id   6836fc41539608c83d2eedd272ac2a81
#
_cell.length_a   1.000
_cell.length_b   1.000
_cell.length_c   1.000
_cell.angle_alpha   90.00
_cell.angle_beta   90.00
_cell.angle_gamma   90.00
#
_symmetry.space_group_name_H-M   'P 1'
#
loop_
_entity.id
_entity.type
_entity.pdbx_description
1 polymer ?
#
loop_
_entity_poly.entity_id
_entity_poly.type
_entity_poly.pdbx_seq_one_letter_code
_entity_poly.pdbx_strand_id
1 'polypeptide(L)'
;LIIIICGLPGVGKSTLAKHIAPVFDATVLSSDKIRKELFPNPTYLPSELKTVYDVMTIIAKYLNDAGINCILDATFNREDSRMEIREKLRLADNQLHIIECSCPEEIAISRLGSRRDDYSDATISVYQRMKKIHEPVKADHITVDTTLPPEDNADKIIEYISKRTE
;
A
#
# COMPACT_ATOMS: atom_id res chain seq x y z
N LEU A 1 8.17 8.70 9.75
CA LEU A 1 8.38 7.88 8.57
C LEU A 1 7.04 7.42 8.01
N ILE A 2 6.81 7.66 6.72
CA ILE A 2 5.63 7.16 5.99
C ILE A 2 6.09 6.21 4.90
N ILE A 3 5.53 5.00 4.87
CA ILE A 3 5.80 4.00 3.85
C ILE A 3 4.51 3.75 3.07
N ILE A 4 4.51 3.96 1.76
CA ILE A 4 3.44 3.53 0.87
C ILE A 4 3.78 2.14 0.33
N ILE A 5 2.89 1.18 0.52
CA ILE A 5 2.96 -0.11 -0.16
C ILE A 5 1.86 -0.12 -1.22
N CYS A 6 2.27 -0.18 -2.48
CA CYS A 6 1.38 -0.14 -3.64
C CYS A 6 1.55 -1.38 -4.53
N GLY A 7 0.65 -1.53 -5.49
CA GLY A 7 0.63 -2.63 -6.45
C GLY A 7 -0.77 -3.19 -6.67
N LEU A 8 -0.93 -4.03 -7.68
CA LEU A 8 -2.20 -4.60 -8.08
C LEU A 8 -2.84 -5.49 -6.99
N PRO A 9 -4.13 -5.78 -7.05
CA PRO A 9 -4.75 -6.77 -6.17
C PRO A 9 -4.07 -8.13 -6.27
N GLY A 10 -3.96 -8.87 -5.17
CA GLY A 10 -3.36 -10.22 -5.16
C GLY A 10 -1.83 -10.27 -5.13
N VAL A 11 -1.12 -9.15 -5.30
CA VAL A 11 0.36 -9.16 -5.31
C VAL A 11 1.01 -9.28 -3.92
N GLY A 12 0.26 -9.38 -2.83
CA GLY A 12 0.84 -9.64 -1.50
C GLY A 12 1.15 -8.41 -0.64
N LYS A 13 0.64 -7.23 -0.96
CA LYS A 13 0.84 -5.98 -0.21
C LYS A 13 0.60 -6.10 1.29
N SER A 14 -0.59 -6.57 1.67
CA SER A 14 -1.00 -6.65 3.08
C SER A 14 -0.18 -7.66 3.87
N THR A 15 0.30 -8.72 3.23
CA THR A 15 1.22 -9.68 3.84
C THR A 15 2.56 -9.03 4.13
N LEU A 16 3.11 -8.31 3.14
CA LEU A 16 4.35 -7.57 3.32
C LEU A 16 4.21 -6.47 4.38
N ALA A 17 3.12 -5.69 4.33
CA ALA A 17 2.85 -4.63 5.31
C ALA A 17 2.86 -5.15 6.75
N LYS A 18 2.17 -6.26 7.00
CA LYS A 18 2.15 -6.92 8.33
C LYS A 18 3.53 -7.40 8.76
N HIS A 19 4.32 -7.88 7.80
CA HIS A 19 5.66 -8.42 8.10
C HIS A 19 6.67 -7.31 8.45
N ILE A 20 6.66 -6.21 7.71
CA ILE A 20 7.61 -5.12 7.94
C ILE A 20 7.18 -4.12 9.03
N ALA A 21 5.89 -4.09 9.40
CA ALA A 21 5.40 -3.16 10.41
C ALA A 21 6.17 -3.21 11.74
N PRO A 22 6.47 -4.38 12.32
CA PRO A 22 7.28 -4.47 13.54
C PRO A 22 8.71 -3.97 13.35
N VAL A 23 9.28 -4.14 12.16
CA VAL A 23 10.66 -3.73 11.84
C VAL A 23 10.81 -2.21 11.91
N PHE A 24 9.80 -1.47 11.48
CA PHE A 24 9.78 -0.01 11.45
C PHE A 24 9.01 0.61 12.63
N ASP A 25 8.56 -0.18 13.59
CA ASP A 25 7.66 0.26 14.67
C ASP A 25 6.51 1.11 14.09
N ALA A 26 5.84 0.57 13.08
CA ALA A 26 4.87 1.30 12.27
C ALA A 26 3.45 0.78 12.42
N THR A 27 2.49 1.70 12.40
CA THR A 27 1.05 1.40 12.33
C THR A 27 0.64 1.17 10.88
N VAL A 28 -0.02 0.04 10.60
CA VAL A 28 -0.55 -0.25 9.25
C VAL A 28 -1.95 0.32 9.09
N LEU A 29 -2.10 1.22 8.12
CA LEU A 29 -3.38 1.75 7.66
C LEU A 29 -3.76 1.04 6.35
N SER A 30 -4.75 0.15 6.43
CA SER A 30 -5.24 -0.61 5.27
C SER A 30 -6.49 0.05 4.69
N SER A 31 -6.47 0.38 3.40
CA SER A 31 -7.62 0.95 2.69
C SER A 31 -8.85 0.04 2.73
N ASP A 32 -8.66 -1.27 2.67
CA ASP A 32 -9.76 -2.23 2.71
C ASP A 32 -10.42 -2.29 4.10
N LYS A 33 -9.62 -2.23 5.17
CA LYS A 33 -10.15 -2.17 6.54
C LYS A 33 -10.89 -0.86 6.78
N ILE A 34 -10.28 0.27 6.45
CA ILE A 34 -10.89 1.60 6.59
C ILE A 34 -12.21 1.65 5.82
N ARG A 35 -12.25 1.11 4.60
CA ARG A 35 -13.49 1.05 3.81
C ARG A 35 -14.60 0.31 4.56
N LYS A 36 -14.32 -0.86 5.10
CA LYS A 36 -15.32 -1.68 5.80
C LYS A 36 -15.80 -1.05 7.10
N GLU A 37 -14.96 -0.26 7.76
CA GLU A 37 -15.36 0.52 8.93
C GLU A 37 -16.24 1.72 8.56
N LEU A 38 -15.94 2.41 7.46
CA LEU A 38 -16.71 3.56 6.99
C LEU A 38 -18.03 3.17 6.29
N PHE A 39 -17.99 2.08 5.55
CA PHE A 39 -19.09 1.64 4.68
C PHE A 39 -19.47 0.19 5.00
N PRO A 40 -20.51 -0.05 5.84
CA PRO A 40 -20.97 -1.42 6.14
C PRO A 40 -21.33 -2.25 4.92
N ASN A 41 -21.78 -1.58 3.83
CA ASN A 41 -22.08 -2.19 2.54
C ASN A 41 -21.30 -1.45 1.42
N PRO A 42 -20.04 -1.77 1.19
CA PRO A 42 -19.21 -1.06 0.21
C PRO A 42 -19.76 -1.16 -1.20
N THR A 43 -19.74 -0.05 -1.93
CA THR A 43 -20.17 0.04 -3.32
C THR A 43 -19.02 0.05 -4.32
N TYR A 44 -17.80 0.31 -3.84
CA TYR A 44 -16.58 0.43 -4.65
C TYR A 44 -16.63 1.51 -5.74
N LEU A 45 -17.50 2.51 -5.57
CA LEU A 45 -17.56 3.66 -6.45
C LEU A 45 -16.32 4.57 -6.27
N PRO A 46 -15.95 5.38 -7.30
CA PRO A 46 -14.83 6.30 -7.21
C PRO A 46 -14.91 7.30 -6.04
N SER A 47 -16.12 7.76 -5.70
CA SER A 47 -16.35 8.65 -4.54
C SER A 47 -16.04 7.98 -3.22
N GLU A 48 -16.39 6.70 -3.08
CA GLU A 48 -16.07 5.88 -1.91
C GLU A 48 -14.55 5.69 -1.78
N LEU A 49 -13.88 5.35 -2.89
CA LEU A 49 -12.42 5.23 -2.91
C LEU A 49 -11.73 6.53 -2.47
N LYS A 50 -12.22 7.67 -2.99
CA LYS A 50 -11.70 8.98 -2.59
C LYS A 50 -11.85 9.21 -1.09
N THR A 51 -13.04 8.95 -0.54
CA THR A 51 -13.29 9.10 0.91
C THR A 51 -12.36 8.22 1.74
N VAL A 52 -12.16 6.96 1.34
CA VAL A 52 -11.23 6.03 2.03
C VAL A 52 -9.81 6.58 2.04
N TYR A 53 -9.34 7.09 0.91
CA TYR A 53 -7.98 7.67 0.81
C TYR A 53 -7.85 8.98 1.60
N ASP A 54 -8.87 9.83 1.58
CA ASP A 54 -8.88 11.06 2.39
C ASP A 54 -8.81 10.74 3.89
N VAL A 55 -9.62 9.79 4.37
CA VAL A 55 -9.59 9.35 5.77
C VAL A 55 -8.23 8.73 6.13
N MET A 56 -7.71 7.84 5.29
CA MET A 56 -6.39 7.24 5.50
C MET A 56 -5.29 8.32 5.59
N THR A 57 -5.35 9.33 4.74
CA THR A 57 -4.42 10.46 4.72
C THR A 57 -4.52 11.30 5.99
N ILE A 58 -5.74 11.56 6.48
CA ILE A 58 -5.98 12.30 7.73
C ILE A 58 -5.38 11.52 8.91
N ILE A 59 -5.65 10.23 9.02
CA ILE A 59 -5.09 9.38 10.08
C ILE A 59 -3.56 9.40 10.02
N ALA A 60 -2.98 9.18 8.83
CA ALA A 60 -1.54 9.20 8.63
C ALA A 60 -0.91 10.54 9.05
N LYS A 61 -1.58 11.66 8.76
CA LYS A 61 -1.13 12.98 9.17
C LYS A 61 -1.04 13.09 10.69
N TYR A 62 -2.10 12.76 11.41
CA TYR A 62 -2.10 12.84 12.88
C TYR A 62 -1.08 11.90 13.52
N LEU A 63 -0.90 10.70 12.99
CA LEU A 63 0.13 9.78 13.47
C LEU A 63 1.54 10.33 13.21
N ASN A 64 1.79 10.86 12.02
CA ASN A 64 3.07 11.48 11.67
C ASN A 64 3.38 12.70 12.55
N ASP A 65 2.38 13.55 12.80
CA ASP A 65 2.51 14.72 13.70
C ASP A 65 2.83 14.29 15.15
N ALA A 66 2.37 13.10 15.55
CA ALA A 66 2.69 12.47 16.84
C ALA A 66 4.03 11.69 16.84
N GLY A 67 4.77 11.70 15.74
CA GLY A 67 6.04 10.97 15.62
C GLY A 67 5.89 9.46 15.41
N ILE A 68 4.68 8.98 15.06
CA ILE A 68 4.40 7.56 14.85
C ILE A 68 4.60 7.21 13.37
N ASN A 69 5.37 6.17 13.09
CA ASN A 69 5.59 5.66 11.75
C ASN A 69 4.32 4.97 11.22
N CYS A 70 4.04 5.16 9.92
CA CYS A 70 2.87 4.57 9.28
C CYS A 70 3.23 3.83 7.99
N ILE A 71 2.55 2.72 7.76
CA ILE A 71 2.51 2.00 6.50
C ILE A 71 1.12 2.15 5.90
N LEU A 72 1.04 2.71 4.69
CA LEU A 72 -0.21 2.89 3.94
C LEU A 72 -0.34 1.72 2.95
N ASP A 73 -1.21 0.77 3.27
CA ASP A 73 -1.47 -0.42 2.45
C ASP A 73 -2.70 -0.20 1.57
N ALA A 74 -2.48 0.09 0.30
CA ALA A 74 -3.53 0.28 -0.69
C ALA A 74 -3.01 -0.02 -2.10
N THR A 75 -3.91 -0.06 -3.08
CA THR A 75 -3.52 -0.26 -4.48
C THR A 75 -2.67 0.90 -4.99
N PHE A 76 -3.03 2.14 -4.64
CA PHE A 76 -2.36 3.36 -5.11
C PHE A 76 -2.07 3.32 -6.61
N ASN A 77 -3.11 3.04 -7.38
CA ASN A 77 -3.02 2.70 -8.79
C ASN A 77 -2.58 3.87 -9.69
N ARG A 78 -2.71 5.11 -9.19
CA ARG A 78 -2.37 6.35 -9.90
C ARG A 78 -1.20 7.06 -9.23
N GLU A 79 -0.35 7.67 -10.06
CA GLU A 79 0.78 8.47 -9.56
C GLU A 79 0.30 9.64 -8.69
N ASP A 80 -0.76 10.33 -9.12
CA ASP A 80 -1.34 11.44 -8.35
C ASP A 80 -1.70 11.02 -6.93
N SER A 81 -2.29 9.84 -6.76
CA SER A 81 -2.68 9.34 -5.43
C SER A 81 -1.48 9.08 -4.52
N ARG A 82 -0.34 8.68 -5.08
CA ARG A 82 0.91 8.48 -4.34
C ARG A 82 1.54 9.81 -3.92
N MET A 83 1.55 10.78 -4.85
CA MET A 83 2.13 12.11 -4.59
C MET A 83 1.27 12.97 -3.68
N GLU A 84 -0.05 12.82 -3.74
CA GLU A 84 -0.98 13.54 -2.86
C GLU A 84 -0.70 13.30 -1.37
N ILE A 85 -0.27 12.10 -0.99
CA ILE A 85 0.16 11.80 0.39
C ILE A 85 1.31 12.72 0.79
N ARG A 86 2.33 12.82 -0.04
CA ARG A 86 3.50 13.68 0.20
C ARG A 86 3.11 15.15 0.39
N GLU A 87 2.26 15.65 -0.50
CA GLU A 87 1.81 17.03 -0.49
C GLU A 87 0.95 17.36 0.75
N LYS A 88 -0.06 16.52 1.02
CA LYS A 88 -0.98 16.73 2.14
C LYS A 88 -0.29 16.62 3.51
N LEU A 89 0.70 15.74 3.64
CA LEU A 89 1.47 15.59 4.87
C LEU A 89 2.70 16.51 4.91
N ARG A 90 3.01 17.24 3.83
CA ARG A 90 4.19 18.11 3.69
C ARG A 90 5.50 17.40 4.01
N LEU A 91 5.64 16.17 3.46
CA LEU A 91 6.78 15.32 3.74
C LEU A 91 8.01 15.72 2.91
N ALA A 92 9.18 15.72 3.54
CA ALA A 92 10.46 15.79 2.85
C ALA A 92 10.74 14.48 2.09
N ASP A 93 11.71 14.50 1.17
CA ASP A 93 12.04 13.36 0.31
C ASP A 93 12.46 12.11 1.10
N ASN A 94 13.11 12.30 2.23
CA ASN A 94 13.57 11.23 3.11
C ASN A 94 12.53 10.78 4.15
N GLN A 95 11.31 11.31 4.10
CA GLN A 95 10.23 10.96 5.02
C GLN A 95 9.16 10.07 4.36
N LEU A 96 9.12 10.03 3.02
CA LEU A 96 8.20 9.19 2.24
C LEU A 96 8.98 8.16 1.45
N HIS A 97 8.65 6.89 1.64
CA HIS A 97 9.21 5.77 0.88
C HIS A 97 8.11 5.00 0.19
N ILE A 98 8.32 4.70 -1.08
CA ILE A 98 7.35 3.94 -1.89
C ILE A 98 7.92 2.56 -2.16
N ILE A 99 7.12 1.54 -1.85
CA ILE A 99 7.42 0.13 -2.09
C ILE A 99 6.37 -0.41 -3.05
N GLU A 100 6.77 -0.76 -4.25
CA GLU A 100 5.91 -1.41 -5.22
C GLU A 100 6.02 -2.92 -5.09
N CYS A 101 4.91 -3.58 -4.73
CA CYS A 101 4.81 -5.03 -4.71
C CYS A 101 4.48 -5.56 -6.10
N SER A 102 5.22 -6.56 -6.54
CA SER A 102 5.03 -7.21 -7.83
C SER A 102 5.14 -8.74 -7.70
N CYS A 103 4.44 -9.44 -8.57
CA CYS A 103 4.60 -10.88 -8.82
C CYS A 103 4.04 -11.21 -10.21
N PRO A 104 4.36 -12.39 -10.78
CA PRO A 104 3.73 -12.88 -12.01
C PRO A 104 2.20 -12.87 -11.91
N GLU A 105 1.52 -12.56 -13.01
CA GLU A 105 0.06 -12.45 -13.06
C GLU A 105 -0.63 -13.73 -12.59
N GLU A 106 -0.12 -14.89 -12.99
CA GLU A 106 -0.66 -16.20 -12.62
C GLU A 106 -0.65 -16.39 -11.10
N ILE A 107 0.37 -15.91 -10.43
CA ILE A 107 0.51 -15.96 -8.96
C ILE A 107 -0.54 -15.04 -8.32
N ALA A 108 -0.69 -13.81 -8.81
CA ALA A 108 -1.69 -12.87 -8.29
C ALA A 108 -3.11 -13.43 -8.46
N ILE A 109 -3.44 -13.97 -9.62
CA ILE A 109 -4.74 -14.59 -9.92
C ILE A 109 -4.99 -15.81 -9.03
N SER A 110 -4.00 -16.68 -8.87
CA SER A 110 -4.09 -17.85 -7.98
C SER A 110 -4.36 -17.44 -6.53
N ARG A 111 -3.66 -16.42 -6.04
CA ARG A 111 -3.87 -15.88 -4.68
C ARG A 111 -5.27 -15.29 -4.51
N LEU A 112 -5.79 -14.57 -5.50
CA LEU A 112 -7.14 -14.02 -5.46
C LEU A 112 -8.21 -15.11 -5.43
N GLY A 113 -8.03 -16.21 -6.17
CA GLY A 113 -8.95 -17.34 -6.21
C GLY A 113 -8.97 -18.20 -4.94
N SER A 114 -7.89 -18.19 -4.14
CA SER A 114 -7.74 -19.01 -2.93
C SER A 114 -8.10 -18.29 -1.62
N ARG A 115 -8.39 -16.99 -1.66
CA ARG A 115 -8.74 -16.20 -0.46
C ARG A 115 -10.05 -16.63 0.15
N ARG A 116 -10.08 -16.87 1.46
CA ARG A 116 -11.28 -17.26 2.21
C ARG A 116 -11.68 -16.31 3.33
N ASP A 117 -10.75 -15.59 3.94
CA ASP A 117 -10.99 -14.77 5.14
C ASP A 117 -10.21 -13.44 5.12
N ASP A 118 -10.21 -12.73 3.97
CA ASP A 118 -9.50 -11.46 3.86
C ASP A 118 -10.49 -10.27 3.84
N TYR A 119 -10.04 -9.11 4.33
CA TYR A 119 -10.77 -7.84 4.21
C TYR A 119 -10.91 -7.37 2.76
N SER A 120 -10.08 -7.86 1.86
CA SER A 120 -10.10 -7.50 0.44
C SER A 120 -11.18 -8.27 -0.31
N ASP A 121 -12.10 -7.55 -0.94
CA ASP A 121 -13.12 -8.12 -1.83
C ASP A 121 -12.63 -8.17 -3.30
N ALA A 122 -11.32 -8.07 -3.52
CA ALA A 122 -10.75 -8.09 -4.86
C ALA A 122 -10.93 -9.44 -5.54
N THR A 123 -11.47 -9.41 -6.74
CA THR A 123 -11.67 -10.56 -7.61
C THR A 123 -10.73 -10.49 -8.82
N ILE A 124 -10.70 -11.56 -9.62
CA ILE A 124 -9.92 -11.58 -10.88
C ILE A 124 -10.39 -10.46 -11.83
N SER A 125 -11.69 -10.17 -11.88
CA SER A 125 -12.22 -9.08 -12.71
C SER A 125 -11.76 -7.71 -12.22
N VAL A 126 -11.66 -7.51 -10.90
CA VAL A 126 -11.09 -6.29 -10.30
C VAL A 126 -9.61 -6.17 -10.64
N TYR A 127 -8.85 -7.26 -10.56
CA TYR A 127 -7.44 -7.28 -10.96
C TYR A 127 -7.26 -6.82 -12.41
N GLN A 128 -8.00 -7.41 -13.34
CA GLN A 128 -7.91 -7.09 -14.77
C GLN A 128 -8.29 -5.63 -15.06
N ARG A 129 -9.32 -5.11 -14.40
CA ARG A 129 -9.72 -3.70 -14.51
C ARG A 129 -8.63 -2.77 -13.97
N MET A 130 -8.08 -3.06 -12.80
CA MET A 130 -7.03 -2.26 -12.18
C MET A 130 -5.75 -2.27 -13.00
N LYS A 131 -5.39 -3.41 -13.59
CA LYS A 131 -4.22 -3.54 -14.47
C LYS A 131 -4.30 -2.61 -15.69
N LYS A 132 -5.50 -2.42 -16.27
CA LYS A 132 -5.69 -1.54 -17.43
C LYS A 132 -5.48 -0.06 -17.13
N ILE A 133 -5.72 0.37 -15.89
CA ILE A 133 -5.63 1.77 -15.47
C ILE A 133 -4.44 2.02 -14.55
N HIS A 134 -3.59 1.01 -14.36
CA HIS A 134 -2.39 1.13 -13.53
C HIS A 134 -1.38 2.08 -14.17
N GLU A 135 -0.96 3.08 -13.40
CA GLU A 135 0.11 3.99 -13.77
C GLU A 135 1.42 3.55 -13.11
N PRO A 136 2.51 3.37 -13.87
CA PRO A 136 3.81 3.06 -13.31
C PRO A 136 4.22 4.05 -12.22
N VAL A 137 4.92 3.58 -11.22
CA VAL A 137 5.50 4.46 -10.19
C VAL A 137 6.64 5.23 -10.83
N LYS A 138 6.54 6.57 -10.88
CA LYS A 138 7.56 7.46 -11.46
C LYS A 138 8.49 8.04 -10.40
N ALA A 139 7.96 8.23 -9.19
CA ALA A 139 8.77 8.66 -8.06
C ALA A 139 9.84 7.61 -7.72
N ASP A 140 10.87 8.02 -7.02
CA ASP A 140 11.88 7.09 -6.52
C ASP A 140 11.24 6.07 -5.58
N HIS A 141 11.45 4.79 -5.86
CA HIS A 141 10.82 3.66 -5.17
C HIS A 141 11.68 2.41 -5.26
N ILE A 142 11.32 1.40 -4.47
CA ILE A 142 11.83 0.04 -4.61
C ILE A 142 10.71 -0.89 -5.07
N THR A 143 11.00 -1.74 -6.04
CA THR A 143 10.10 -2.85 -6.42
C THR A 143 10.56 -4.13 -5.74
N VAL A 144 9.64 -4.82 -5.09
CA VAL A 144 9.89 -6.10 -4.41
C VAL A 144 9.10 -7.23 -5.05
N ASP A 145 9.75 -8.37 -5.24
CA ASP A 145 9.11 -9.60 -5.73
C ASP A 145 8.51 -10.36 -4.54
N THR A 146 7.19 -10.38 -4.47
CA THR A 146 6.47 -11.04 -3.38
C THR A 146 6.30 -12.56 -3.57
N THR A 147 6.95 -13.15 -4.55
CA THR A 147 7.15 -14.61 -4.64
C THR A 147 8.29 -15.06 -3.74
N LEU A 148 9.19 -14.16 -3.38
CA LEU A 148 10.27 -14.40 -2.43
C LEU A 148 9.76 -14.38 -0.98
N PRO A 149 10.50 -15.00 -0.04
CA PRO A 149 10.17 -14.90 1.38
C PRO A 149 10.02 -13.45 1.84
N PRO A 150 9.05 -13.13 2.71
CA PRO A 150 8.86 -11.77 3.22
C PRO A 150 10.10 -11.20 3.92
N GLU A 151 10.92 -12.05 4.54
CA GLU A 151 12.17 -11.69 5.22
C GLU A 151 13.18 -11.09 4.24
N ASP A 152 13.36 -11.73 3.07
CA ASP A 152 14.29 -11.26 2.03
C ASP A 152 13.87 -9.88 1.48
N ASN A 153 12.56 -9.66 1.38
CA ASN A 153 12.02 -8.37 0.98
C ASN A 153 12.18 -7.32 2.08
N ALA A 154 12.02 -7.71 3.35
CA ALA A 154 12.24 -6.81 4.49
C ALA A 154 13.66 -6.28 4.52
N ASP A 155 14.67 -7.14 4.34
CA ASP A 155 16.08 -6.74 4.32
C ASP A 155 16.37 -5.73 3.20
N LYS A 156 15.84 -5.96 1.99
CA LYS A 156 15.95 -5.02 0.87
C LYS A 156 15.31 -3.67 1.16
N ILE A 157 14.16 -3.68 1.82
CA ILE A 157 13.42 -2.46 2.17
C ILE A 157 14.19 -1.68 3.24
N ILE A 158 14.74 -2.35 4.25
CA ILE A 158 15.58 -1.72 5.28
C ILE A 158 16.79 -1.04 4.63
N GLU A 159 17.50 -1.74 3.75
CA GLU A 159 18.65 -1.19 3.04
C GLU A 159 18.27 0.04 2.19
N TYR A 160 17.15 -0.04 1.46
CA TYR A 160 16.64 1.06 0.65
C TYR A 160 16.31 2.31 1.49
N ILE A 161 15.59 2.13 2.60
CA ILE A 161 15.19 3.23 3.49
C ILE A 161 16.41 3.84 4.19
N SER A 162 17.34 3.02 4.69
CA SER A 162 18.55 3.48 5.37
C SER A 162 19.42 4.40 4.50
N LYS A 163 19.59 4.05 3.22
CA LYS A 163 20.37 4.88 2.26
C LYS A 163 19.74 6.24 1.95
N ARG A 164 18.47 6.44 2.28
CA ARG A 164 17.72 7.68 2.01
C ARG A 164 17.55 8.57 3.24
N THR A 165 17.85 8.04 4.41
CA THR A 165 17.77 8.76 5.69
C THR A 165 19.11 9.33 6.14
N GLU A 166 20.21 8.94 5.48
CA GLU A 166 21.53 9.56 5.60
C GLU A 166 21.63 10.85 4.78
#